data_5d35ceaed26af72576da14392f0bc260
#
_entry.id   5d35ceaed26af72576da14392f0bc260
#
_cell.length_a   1.000
_cell.length_b   1.000
_cell.length_c   1.000
_cell.angle_alpha   90.00
_cell.angle_beta   90.00
_cell.angle_gamma   90.00
#
_symmetry.space_group_name_H-M   'P 1'
#
loop_
_entity.id
_entity.type
_entity.pdbx_description
1 polymer ?
#
loop_
_entity_poly.entity_id
_entity_poly.type
_entity_poly.pdbx_seq_one_letter_code
_entity_poly.pdbx_strand_id
1 'polypeptide(L)'
;MRNIFLRGVSVVSKDSRLMIAVALVVLLQTSVCLLLAAETKSGTTISLQELIELSLDYNSKNKASNRYLPPEHITFIVKKYFYQIETQVEQLDMAKEIRDHFQKAVEKSEEIFESGEGDVSQADLAKLKLGLSNTLNNIIDLEHDIQIGKLNLGKLINKKIRDVSDIAVTDPIPIDFPHTSFDDYLIAKNLTPLAKKVAGKVGIFSNEIHAEQPTKLTEENRLLLYKAYLGVTSSKDKVILGKKNRKITRALLVSEVANYDFGIGDSQELFEALVMYTRVFSSYLDSIYNLNVSAAELTKLTDSIYTRN
;
A
#
# COMPACT_ATOMS: atom_id res chain seq x y z
N MET A 1 7.16 -82.46 33.07
CA MET A 1 5.78 -82.63 33.60
C MET A 1 5.13 -81.24 33.71
N ARG A 2 3.92 -81.19 33.09
CA ARG A 2 2.78 -80.29 33.31
C ARG A 2 2.89 -78.83 33.17
N ASN A 3 2.28 -78.37 32.07
CA ASN A 3 1.58 -77.16 31.80
C ASN A 3 0.84 -76.48 32.97
N ILE A 4 0.84 -75.15 33.08
CA ILE A 4 -0.35 -74.41 33.44
C ILE A 4 -0.37 -73.09 32.60
N PHE A 5 -1.32 -73.05 31.66
CA PHE A 5 -1.84 -71.88 30.98
C PHE A 5 -2.63 -71.03 31.97
N LEU A 6 -2.39 -69.71 32.04
CA LEU A 6 -3.37 -68.80 32.60
C LEU A 6 -3.65 -67.70 31.61
N ARG A 7 -4.86 -67.70 31.05
CA ARG A 7 -5.54 -66.70 30.30
C ARG A 7 -5.76 -65.51 31.19
N GLY A 8 -5.15 -64.36 30.83
CA GLY A 8 -5.55 -63.03 31.34
C GLY A 8 -6.58 -62.44 30.39
N VAL A 9 -7.83 -62.56 30.67
CA VAL A 9 -8.92 -61.82 30.03
C VAL A 9 -8.95 -60.44 30.72
N SER A 10 -8.45 -59.41 30.07
CA SER A 10 -8.61 -58.02 30.55
C SER A 10 -10.07 -57.61 30.32
N VAL A 11 -10.82 -57.48 31.37
CA VAL A 11 -12.16 -56.85 31.40
C VAL A 11 -11.95 -55.39 31.25
N VAL A 12 -12.08 -54.87 30.01
CA VAL A 12 -12.16 -53.43 29.77
C VAL A 12 -13.48 -52.95 30.36
N SER A 13 -13.42 -52.14 31.41
CA SER A 13 -14.58 -51.60 32.14
C SER A 13 -15.50 -50.81 31.19
N LYS A 14 -16.80 -50.85 31.45
CA LYS A 14 -17.81 -50.12 30.68
C LYS A 14 -17.49 -48.61 30.56
N ASP A 15 -16.85 -48.07 31.58
CA ASP A 15 -16.44 -46.66 31.68
C ASP A 15 -15.31 -46.29 30.72
N SER A 16 -14.35 -47.21 30.45
CA SER A 16 -13.28 -47.03 29.48
C SER A 16 -13.81 -46.94 28.04
N ARG A 17 -14.87 -47.68 27.72
CA ARG A 17 -15.50 -47.62 26.39
C ARG A 17 -16.28 -46.34 26.18
N LEU A 18 -16.90 -45.79 27.23
CA LEU A 18 -17.59 -44.51 27.20
C LEU A 18 -16.59 -43.35 27.00
N MET A 19 -15.46 -43.39 27.71
CA MET A 19 -14.38 -42.37 27.57
C MET A 19 -13.77 -42.40 26.17
N ILE A 20 -13.53 -43.55 25.57
CA ILE A 20 -13.01 -43.67 24.21
C ILE A 20 -14.04 -43.18 23.18
N ALA A 21 -15.32 -43.44 23.37
CA ALA A 21 -16.38 -42.94 22.49
C ALA A 21 -16.52 -41.41 22.57
N VAL A 22 -16.45 -40.83 23.75
CA VAL A 22 -16.48 -39.38 23.94
C VAL A 22 -15.24 -38.68 23.32
N ALA A 23 -14.04 -39.27 23.50
CA ALA A 23 -12.81 -38.77 22.89
C ALA A 23 -12.85 -38.82 21.36
N LEU A 24 -13.45 -39.90 20.77
CA LEU A 24 -13.62 -39.99 19.32
C LEU A 24 -14.63 -39.00 18.76
N VAL A 25 -15.71 -38.70 19.48
CA VAL A 25 -16.69 -37.69 19.07
C VAL A 25 -16.10 -36.27 19.14
N VAL A 26 -15.32 -35.99 20.17
CA VAL A 26 -14.61 -34.70 20.29
C VAL A 26 -13.56 -34.52 19.18
N LEU A 27 -12.81 -35.59 18.85
CA LEU A 27 -11.85 -35.60 17.74
C LEU A 27 -12.53 -35.43 16.37
N LEU A 28 -13.70 -36.05 16.15
CA LEU A 28 -14.50 -35.86 14.93
C LEU A 28 -15.06 -34.43 14.82
N GLN A 29 -15.54 -33.84 15.92
CA GLN A 29 -16.05 -32.47 15.92
C GLN A 29 -14.93 -31.45 15.68
N THR A 30 -13.73 -31.65 16.23
CA THR A 30 -12.57 -30.75 15.93
C THR A 30 -12.08 -30.90 14.51
N SER A 31 -12.12 -32.10 13.91
CA SER A 31 -11.77 -32.29 12.49
C SER A 31 -12.79 -31.65 11.54
N VAL A 32 -14.09 -31.68 11.85
CA VAL A 32 -15.13 -31.02 11.06
C VAL A 32 -15.04 -29.51 11.18
N CYS A 33 -14.75 -28.96 12.36
CA CYS A 33 -14.47 -27.53 12.53
C CYS A 33 -13.22 -27.07 11.77
N LEU A 34 -12.15 -27.88 11.73
CA LEU A 34 -10.93 -27.59 10.96
C LEU A 34 -11.19 -27.67 9.44
N LEU A 35 -12.04 -28.61 8.98
CA LEU A 35 -12.43 -28.70 7.57
C LEU A 35 -13.37 -27.54 7.15
N LEU A 36 -14.28 -27.11 8.01
CA LEU A 36 -15.14 -25.93 7.77
C LEU A 36 -14.37 -24.61 7.85
N ALA A 37 -13.29 -24.54 8.64
CA ALA A 37 -12.38 -23.38 8.66
C ALA A 37 -11.45 -23.35 7.42
N ALA A 38 -11.24 -24.47 6.73
CA ALA A 38 -10.43 -24.54 5.51
C ALA A 38 -11.22 -24.20 4.23
N GLU A 39 -12.55 -24.01 4.29
CA GLU A 39 -13.35 -23.42 3.22
C GLU A 39 -13.36 -21.88 3.24
N THR A 40 -12.43 -21.28 3.97
CA THR A 40 -12.23 -19.83 3.87
C THR A 40 -11.52 -19.46 2.58
N LYS A 41 -12.32 -18.98 1.63
CA LYS A 41 -11.93 -18.04 0.57
C LYS A 41 -10.64 -18.37 -0.20
N SER A 42 -10.70 -19.33 -1.10
CA SER A 42 -9.94 -19.25 -2.34
C SER A 42 -10.57 -18.17 -3.26
N GLY A 43 -10.72 -16.96 -2.76
CA GLY A 43 -10.90 -15.79 -3.58
C GLY A 43 -9.53 -15.47 -4.17
N THR A 44 -9.36 -15.70 -5.47
CA THR A 44 -8.17 -15.25 -6.18
C THR A 44 -8.09 -13.73 -6.03
N THR A 45 -7.11 -13.24 -5.26
CA THR A 45 -6.81 -11.81 -5.13
C THR A 45 -6.47 -11.26 -6.50
N ILE A 46 -7.10 -10.15 -6.89
CA ILE A 46 -6.92 -9.54 -8.20
C ILE A 46 -5.65 -8.69 -8.17
N SER A 47 -4.67 -9.02 -8.99
CA SER A 47 -3.43 -8.25 -9.13
C SER A 47 -3.65 -6.93 -9.89
N LEU A 48 -2.70 -5.97 -9.76
CA LEU A 48 -2.74 -4.73 -10.53
C LEU A 48 -2.83 -4.99 -12.04
N GLN A 49 -2.09 -5.99 -12.53
CA GLN A 49 -2.10 -6.33 -13.95
C GLN A 49 -3.49 -6.85 -14.38
N GLU A 50 -4.09 -7.73 -13.61
CA GLU A 50 -5.45 -8.24 -13.87
C GLU A 50 -6.51 -7.13 -13.77
N LEU A 51 -6.37 -6.17 -12.84
CA LEU A 51 -7.24 -5.00 -12.77
C LEU A 51 -7.17 -4.17 -14.05
N ILE A 52 -5.98 -3.96 -14.59
CA ILE A 52 -5.78 -3.25 -15.86
C ILE A 52 -6.46 -4.02 -17.00
N GLU A 53 -6.22 -5.31 -17.13
CA GLU A 53 -6.78 -6.16 -18.19
C GLU A 53 -8.32 -6.19 -18.14
N LEU A 54 -8.90 -6.40 -16.96
CA LEU A 54 -10.36 -6.38 -16.77
C LEU A 54 -10.96 -5.01 -17.10
N SER A 55 -10.29 -3.92 -16.74
CA SER A 55 -10.75 -2.56 -17.03
C SER A 55 -10.69 -2.25 -18.51
N LEU A 56 -9.63 -2.67 -19.20
CA LEU A 56 -9.50 -2.51 -20.67
C LEU A 56 -10.55 -3.33 -21.42
N ASP A 57 -10.79 -4.58 -21.02
CA ASP A 57 -11.84 -5.43 -21.61
C ASP A 57 -13.21 -4.79 -21.44
N TYR A 58 -13.55 -4.37 -20.21
CA TYR A 58 -14.83 -3.71 -19.96
C TYR A 58 -15.00 -2.40 -20.74
N ASN A 59 -13.97 -1.57 -20.79
CA ASN A 59 -13.98 -0.33 -21.56
C ASN A 59 -14.11 -0.57 -23.07
N SER A 60 -13.47 -1.62 -23.59
CA SER A 60 -13.53 -1.98 -25.03
C SER A 60 -14.94 -2.38 -25.47
N LYS A 61 -15.70 -3.06 -24.61
CA LYS A 61 -17.10 -3.46 -24.85
C LYS A 61 -18.06 -2.26 -24.89
N ASN A 62 -17.65 -1.12 -24.34
CA ASN A 62 -18.43 0.11 -24.26
C ASN A 62 -18.01 1.18 -25.28
N LYS A 63 -17.29 0.82 -26.35
CA LYS A 63 -16.80 1.77 -27.38
C LYS A 63 -17.88 2.66 -28.00
N ALA A 64 -19.10 2.17 -28.13
CA ALA A 64 -20.22 2.92 -28.69
C ALA A 64 -20.84 3.93 -27.70
N SER A 65 -20.42 3.96 -26.45
CA SER A 65 -20.93 4.88 -25.44
C SER A 65 -20.04 6.12 -25.29
N ASN A 66 -20.63 7.26 -24.92
CA ASN A 66 -19.90 8.47 -24.57
C ASN A 66 -18.97 8.31 -23.35
N ARG A 67 -18.82 7.10 -22.81
CA ARG A 67 -17.98 6.77 -21.65
C ARG A 67 -16.68 6.07 -22.03
N TYR A 68 -16.45 5.84 -23.33
CA TYR A 68 -15.19 5.24 -23.78
C TYR A 68 -14.01 6.18 -23.51
N LEU A 69 -12.98 5.64 -22.87
CA LEU A 69 -11.72 6.33 -22.66
C LEU A 69 -10.60 5.61 -23.41
N PRO A 70 -9.56 6.32 -23.88
CA PRO A 70 -8.38 5.70 -24.46
C PRO A 70 -7.74 4.69 -23.51
N PRO A 71 -7.14 3.59 -24.01
CA PRO A 71 -6.54 2.53 -23.18
C PRO A 71 -5.49 3.05 -22.18
N GLU A 72 -4.65 3.98 -22.59
CA GLU A 72 -3.63 4.61 -21.76
C GLU A 72 -4.25 5.40 -20.60
N HIS A 73 -5.44 5.97 -20.81
CA HIS A 73 -6.18 6.69 -19.78
C HIS A 73 -6.76 5.73 -18.73
N ILE A 74 -7.35 4.61 -19.18
CA ILE A 74 -7.87 3.56 -18.29
C ILE A 74 -6.74 2.98 -17.44
N THR A 75 -5.61 2.63 -18.07
CA THR A 75 -4.43 2.09 -17.37
C THR A 75 -3.93 3.07 -16.29
N PHE A 76 -3.87 4.35 -16.62
CA PHE A 76 -3.48 5.39 -15.64
C PHE A 76 -4.45 5.46 -14.47
N ILE A 77 -5.77 5.49 -14.72
CA ILE A 77 -6.78 5.62 -13.67
C ILE A 77 -6.76 4.40 -12.74
N VAL A 78 -6.63 3.19 -13.29
CA VAL A 78 -6.52 1.96 -12.50
C VAL A 78 -5.29 2.01 -11.60
N LYS A 79 -4.11 2.35 -12.14
CA LYS A 79 -2.86 2.50 -11.36
C LYS A 79 -3.01 3.54 -10.26
N LYS A 80 -3.63 4.68 -10.56
CA LYS A 80 -3.85 5.76 -9.60
C LYS A 80 -4.66 5.27 -8.38
N TYR A 81 -5.80 4.62 -8.61
CA TYR A 81 -6.64 4.14 -7.50
C TYR A 81 -6.00 2.95 -6.76
N PHE A 82 -5.29 2.08 -7.47
CA PHE A 82 -4.58 0.98 -6.84
C PHE A 82 -3.49 1.50 -5.88
N TYR A 83 -2.59 2.37 -6.35
CA TYR A 83 -1.56 2.97 -5.51
C TYR A 83 -2.12 3.83 -4.37
N GLN A 84 -3.28 4.47 -4.59
CA GLN A 84 -3.98 5.19 -3.53
C GLN A 84 -4.40 4.23 -2.41
N ILE A 85 -5.02 3.10 -2.74
CA ILE A 85 -5.45 2.12 -1.74
C ILE A 85 -4.23 1.53 -1.01
N GLU A 86 -3.16 1.14 -1.72
CA GLU A 86 -1.92 0.66 -1.08
C GLU A 86 -1.40 1.66 -0.04
N THR A 87 -1.30 2.93 -0.43
CA THR A 87 -0.81 3.99 0.44
C THR A 87 -1.71 4.20 1.66
N GLN A 88 -3.04 4.24 1.45
CA GLN A 88 -4.00 4.49 2.51
C GLN A 88 -4.13 3.32 3.49
N VAL A 89 -3.94 2.08 3.03
CA VAL A 89 -3.90 0.90 3.91
C VAL A 89 -2.71 0.97 4.85
N GLU A 90 -1.51 1.27 4.36
CA GLU A 90 -0.31 1.41 5.18
C GLU A 90 -0.41 2.62 6.14
N GLN A 91 -1.02 3.73 5.69
CA GLN A 91 -1.32 4.87 6.56
C GLN A 91 -2.32 4.51 7.66
N LEU A 92 -3.33 3.69 7.36
CA LEU A 92 -4.30 3.22 8.32
C LEU A 92 -3.68 2.33 9.40
N ASP A 93 -2.80 1.42 9.00
CA ASP A 93 -2.12 0.52 9.93
C ASP A 93 -1.17 1.31 10.85
N MET A 94 -0.43 2.28 10.31
CA MET A 94 0.37 3.22 11.10
C MET A 94 -0.51 4.04 12.06
N ALA A 95 -1.65 4.56 11.60
CA ALA A 95 -2.54 5.36 12.44
C ALA A 95 -3.12 4.53 13.60
N LYS A 96 -3.39 3.24 13.39
CA LYS A 96 -3.83 2.32 14.45
C LYS A 96 -2.71 2.07 15.48
N GLU A 97 -1.45 1.88 15.05
CA GLU A 97 -0.30 1.78 15.95
C GLU A 97 -0.17 3.04 16.82
N ILE A 98 -0.27 4.21 16.22
CA ILE A 98 -0.17 5.50 16.91
C ILE A 98 -1.34 5.71 17.88
N ARG A 99 -2.57 5.33 17.51
CA ARG A 99 -3.73 5.33 18.40
C ARG A 99 -3.45 4.54 19.67
N ASP A 100 -2.90 3.34 19.53
CA ASP A 100 -2.63 2.45 20.67
C ASP A 100 -1.59 3.04 21.61
N HIS A 101 -0.57 3.73 21.07
CA HIS A 101 0.39 4.48 21.89
C HIS A 101 -0.26 5.66 22.61
N PHE A 102 -1.07 6.46 21.92
CA PHE A 102 -1.79 7.57 22.56
C PHE A 102 -2.76 7.09 23.64
N GLN A 103 -3.49 6.00 23.38
CA GLN A 103 -4.42 5.45 24.34
C GLN A 103 -3.72 5.04 25.64
N LYS A 104 -2.62 4.27 25.54
CA LYS A 104 -1.81 3.88 26.70
C LYS A 104 -1.25 5.10 27.46
N ALA A 105 -0.77 6.11 26.70
CA ALA A 105 -0.25 7.33 27.30
C ALA A 105 -1.33 8.11 28.05
N VAL A 106 -2.56 8.20 27.51
CA VAL A 106 -3.69 8.83 28.19
C VAL A 106 -4.03 8.08 29.48
N GLU A 107 -4.22 6.75 29.41
CA GLU A 107 -4.54 5.91 30.58
C GLU A 107 -3.51 6.07 31.70
N LYS A 108 -2.23 5.96 31.36
CA LYS A 108 -1.14 6.13 32.34
C LYS A 108 -1.06 7.55 32.91
N SER A 109 -1.24 8.58 32.07
CA SER A 109 -1.23 9.98 32.55
C SER A 109 -2.45 10.29 33.43
N GLU A 110 -3.61 9.68 33.20
CA GLU A 110 -4.79 9.80 34.07
C GLU A 110 -4.51 9.20 35.44
N GLU A 111 -3.93 7.99 35.51
CA GLU A 111 -3.56 7.34 36.78
C GLU A 111 -2.58 8.19 37.60
N ILE A 112 -1.53 8.73 36.96
CA ILE A 112 -0.54 9.60 37.61
C ILE A 112 -1.20 10.90 38.10
N PHE A 113 -2.06 11.52 37.29
CA PHE A 113 -2.74 12.75 37.64
C PHE A 113 -3.73 12.58 38.83
N GLU A 114 -4.49 11.47 38.83
CA GLU A 114 -5.46 11.16 39.90
C GLU A 114 -4.77 10.76 41.20
N SER A 115 -3.63 10.07 41.14
CA SER A 115 -2.87 9.70 42.36
C SER A 115 -2.17 10.90 42.99
N GLY A 116 -1.93 11.97 42.25
CA GLY A 116 -1.11 13.10 42.67
C GLY A 116 0.39 12.76 42.81
N GLU A 117 0.81 11.60 42.34
CA GLU A 117 2.18 11.13 42.33
C GLU A 117 2.84 11.43 40.98
N GLY A 118 3.48 12.58 40.80
CA GLY A 118 4.24 12.90 39.62
C GLY A 118 3.91 14.26 38.99
N ASP A 119 4.63 14.61 37.92
CA ASP A 119 4.60 15.94 37.29
C ASP A 119 3.65 16.06 36.08
N VAL A 120 2.63 15.18 35.97
CA VAL A 120 1.66 15.26 34.87
C VAL A 120 0.67 16.40 35.11
N SER A 121 0.70 17.43 34.23
CA SER A 121 -0.26 18.53 34.32
C SER A 121 -1.56 18.21 33.58
N GLN A 122 -2.64 18.92 33.96
CA GLN A 122 -3.91 18.86 33.25
C GLN A 122 -3.73 19.24 31.76
N ALA A 123 -2.81 20.14 31.46
CA ALA A 123 -2.51 20.57 30.09
C ALA A 123 -1.85 19.44 29.27
N ASP A 124 -0.99 18.65 29.86
CA ASP A 124 -0.32 17.52 29.19
C ASP A 124 -1.32 16.38 28.91
N LEU A 125 -2.16 16.07 29.89
CA LEU A 125 -3.26 15.12 29.71
C LEU A 125 -4.21 15.58 28.59
N ALA A 126 -4.55 16.87 28.53
CA ALA A 126 -5.39 17.42 27.47
C ALA A 126 -4.73 17.30 26.09
N LYS A 127 -3.41 17.53 25.97
CA LYS A 127 -2.65 17.34 24.72
C LYS A 127 -2.71 15.89 24.23
N LEU A 128 -2.48 14.93 25.15
CA LEU A 128 -2.55 13.50 24.80
C LEU A 128 -3.95 13.09 24.32
N LYS A 129 -5.01 13.53 25.02
CA LYS A 129 -6.40 13.30 24.60
C LYS A 129 -6.74 13.91 23.25
N LEU A 130 -6.24 15.11 22.96
CA LEU A 130 -6.39 15.73 21.64
C LEU A 130 -5.61 14.96 20.55
N GLY A 131 -4.40 14.49 20.86
CA GLY A 131 -3.63 13.64 19.96
C GLY A 131 -4.36 12.34 19.61
N LEU A 132 -4.93 11.67 20.61
CA LEU A 132 -5.78 10.50 20.44
C LEU A 132 -7.00 10.80 19.56
N SER A 133 -7.73 11.88 19.85
CA SER A 133 -8.91 12.29 19.09
C SER A 133 -8.58 12.59 17.62
N ASN A 134 -7.48 13.30 17.35
CA ASN A 134 -7.02 13.59 16.00
C ASN A 134 -6.63 12.30 15.24
N THR A 135 -6.01 11.36 15.93
CA THR A 135 -5.64 10.06 15.34
C THR A 135 -6.89 9.24 15.00
N LEU A 136 -7.91 9.23 15.88
CA LEU A 136 -9.18 8.56 15.60
C LEU A 136 -9.91 9.17 14.41
N ASN A 137 -9.94 10.50 14.28
CA ASN A 137 -10.51 11.16 13.12
C ASN A 137 -9.76 10.77 11.83
N ASN A 138 -8.42 10.75 11.86
CA ASN A 138 -7.62 10.32 10.71
C ASN A 138 -7.90 8.86 10.31
N ILE A 139 -8.12 7.96 11.26
CA ILE A 139 -8.51 6.57 10.99
C ILE A 139 -9.86 6.53 10.24
N ILE A 140 -10.86 7.30 10.70
CA ILE A 140 -12.18 7.38 10.06
C ILE A 140 -12.05 7.87 8.61
N ASP A 141 -11.25 8.92 8.38
CA ASP A 141 -11.03 9.49 7.04
C ASP A 141 -10.33 8.48 6.13
N LEU A 142 -9.30 7.78 6.60
CA LEU A 142 -8.58 6.75 5.85
C LEU A 142 -9.48 5.56 5.49
N GLU A 143 -10.30 5.08 6.44
CA GLU A 143 -11.26 4.01 6.18
C GLU A 143 -12.30 4.42 5.12
N HIS A 144 -12.79 5.66 5.18
CA HIS A 144 -13.70 6.22 4.17
C HIS A 144 -13.02 6.27 2.80
N ASP A 145 -11.83 6.81 2.72
CA ASP A 145 -11.10 6.99 1.46
C ASP A 145 -10.75 5.65 0.80
N ILE A 146 -10.38 4.63 1.58
CA ILE A 146 -10.19 3.26 1.10
C ILE A 146 -11.48 2.72 0.49
N GLN A 147 -12.64 2.96 1.12
CA GLN A 147 -13.93 2.54 0.55
C GLN A 147 -14.21 3.23 -0.78
N ILE A 148 -13.95 4.54 -0.88
CA ILE A 148 -14.09 5.29 -2.16
C ILE A 148 -13.14 4.74 -3.23
N GLY A 149 -11.90 4.44 -2.87
CA GLY A 149 -10.94 3.81 -3.78
C GLY A 149 -11.45 2.47 -4.33
N LYS A 150 -11.95 1.59 -3.45
CA LYS A 150 -12.54 0.29 -3.85
C LYS A 150 -13.76 0.46 -4.76
N LEU A 151 -14.65 1.40 -4.47
CA LEU A 151 -15.80 1.70 -5.32
C LEU A 151 -15.37 2.15 -6.71
N ASN A 152 -14.37 3.02 -6.80
CA ASN A 152 -13.84 3.52 -8.08
C ASN A 152 -13.18 2.40 -8.90
N LEU A 153 -12.34 1.56 -8.29
CA LEU A 153 -11.78 0.38 -8.98
C LEU A 153 -12.86 -0.60 -9.41
N GLY A 154 -13.81 -0.90 -8.53
CA GLY A 154 -14.94 -1.80 -8.83
C GLY A 154 -15.77 -1.33 -10.03
N LYS A 155 -15.98 -0.02 -10.15
CA LYS A 155 -16.65 0.60 -11.30
C LYS A 155 -15.86 0.40 -12.61
N LEU A 156 -14.55 0.50 -12.58
CA LEU A 156 -13.68 0.34 -13.74
C LEU A 156 -13.69 -1.10 -14.29
N ILE A 157 -13.76 -2.09 -13.40
CA ILE A 157 -13.78 -3.52 -13.78
C ILE A 157 -15.20 -4.11 -13.85
N ASN A 158 -16.22 -3.30 -13.59
CA ASN A 158 -17.63 -3.73 -13.47
C ASN A 158 -17.83 -4.90 -12.49
N LYS A 159 -17.10 -4.90 -11.39
CA LYS A 159 -17.20 -5.89 -10.30
C LYS A 159 -17.17 -5.19 -8.96
N LYS A 160 -17.88 -5.75 -7.97
CA LYS A 160 -17.84 -5.22 -6.60
C LYS A 160 -16.59 -5.74 -5.88
N ILE A 161 -15.72 -4.83 -5.45
CA ILE A 161 -14.63 -5.11 -4.51
C ILE A 161 -15.22 -4.91 -3.11
N ARG A 162 -15.33 -5.98 -2.32
CA ARG A 162 -15.96 -5.98 -1.00
C ARG A 162 -14.95 -5.60 0.07
N ASP A 163 -13.79 -6.21 -0.02
CA ASP A 163 -12.71 -6.07 0.95
C ASP A 163 -11.38 -5.72 0.25
N VAL A 164 -10.43 -5.14 1.00
CA VAL A 164 -9.07 -4.89 0.50
C VAL A 164 -8.37 -6.19 0.11
N SER A 165 -8.67 -7.29 0.81
CA SER A 165 -8.15 -8.63 0.50
C SER A 165 -8.62 -9.21 -0.84
N ASP A 166 -9.63 -8.61 -1.49
CA ASP A 166 -10.04 -8.99 -2.85
C ASP A 166 -9.03 -8.52 -3.91
N ILE A 167 -8.14 -7.60 -3.56
CA ILE A 167 -7.07 -7.07 -4.42
C ILE A 167 -5.71 -7.33 -3.77
N ALA A 168 -4.70 -7.58 -4.60
CA ALA A 168 -3.33 -7.88 -4.16
C ALA A 168 -2.58 -6.60 -3.72
N VAL A 169 -3.11 -5.95 -2.68
CA VAL A 169 -2.45 -4.78 -2.04
C VAL A 169 -1.27 -5.29 -1.23
N THR A 170 -0.13 -4.63 -1.38
CA THR A 170 1.11 -4.89 -0.65
C THR A 170 1.61 -3.59 -0.03
N ASP A 171 2.71 -3.66 0.73
CA ASP A 171 3.39 -2.45 1.19
C ASP A 171 3.72 -1.54 -0.01
N PRO A 172 3.49 -0.22 0.08
CA PRO A 172 3.80 0.70 -1.00
C PRO A 172 5.28 0.68 -1.37
N ILE A 173 5.58 0.28 -2.61
CA ILE A 173 6.94 0.22 -3.14
C ILE A 173 7.11 1.33 -4.19
N PRO A 174 8.15 2.18 -4.07
CA PRO A 174 8.45 3.16 -5.10
C PRO A 174 8.88 2.44 -6.38
N ILE A 175 8.30 2.82 -7.52
CA ILE A 175 8.71 2.28 -8.80
C ILE A 175 10.16 2.64 -9.10
N ASP A 176 10.85 1.78 -9.83
CA ASP A 176 12.15 2.12 -10.40
C ASP A 176 11.98 3.07 -11.58
N PHE A 177 12.70 4.20 -11.52
CA PHE A 177 12.77 5.17 -12.60
C PHE A 177 14.25 5.43 -12.92
N PRO A 178 14.83 4.68 -13.89
CA PRO A 178 16.27 4.65 -14.11
C PRO A 178 16.82 5.84 -14.89
N HIS A 179 15.94 6.70 -15.46
CA HIS A 179 16.36 7.79 -16.32
C HIS A 179 17.01 8.93 -15.52
N THR A 180 18.24 9.29 -15.91
CA THR A 180 19.04 10.32 -15.23
C THR A 180 18.81 11.73 -15.79
N SER A 181 18.36 11.82 -17.06
CA SER A 181 18.02 13.06 -17.73
C SER A 181 16.76 12.91 -18.58
N PHE A 182 16.14 14.05 -18.93
CA PHE A 182 14.98 14.04 -19.81
C PHE A 182 15.32 13.54 -21.23
N ASP A 183 16.49 13.91 -21.72
CA ASP A 183 16.94 13.44 -23.03
C ASP A 183 17.21 11.92 -23.03
N ASP A 184 17.74 11.38 -21.93
CA ASP A 184 17.87 9.93 -21.71
C ASP A 184 16.51 9.21 -21.74
N TYR A 185 15.50 9.81 -21.09
CA TYR A 185 14.13 9.32 -21.17
C TYR A 185 13.56 9.34 -22.59
N LEU A 186 13.76 10.44 -23.33
CA LEU A 186 13.27 10.56 -24.71
C LEU A 186 13.93 9.53 -25.63
N ILE A 187 15.22 9.31 -25.48
CA ILE A 187 15.97 8.29 -26.24
C ILE A 187 15.43 6.90 -25.93
N ALA A 188 15.28 6.57 -24.64
CA ALA A 188 14.76 5.27 -24.19
C ALA A 188 13.33 5.00 -24.69
N LYS A 189 12.55 6.06 -24.93
CA LYS A 189 11.19 6.00 -25.49
C LYS A 189 11.15 6.25 -27.00
N ASN A 190 12.25 6.24 -27.70
CA ASN A 190 12.33 6.47 -29.14
C ASN A 190 11.58 7.74 -29.62
N LEU A 191 11.58 8.78 -28.78
CA LEU A 191 10.98 10.10 -29.03
C LEU A 191 12.07 11.08 -29.43
N THR A 192 12.20 11.42 -30.72
CA THR A 192 13.17 12.44 -31.13
C THR A 192 12.53 13.81 -31.25
N PRO A 193 13.16 14.87 -30.72
CA PRO A 193 12.76 16.25 -31.04
C PRO A 193 12.83 16.46 -32.56
N LEU A 194 11.89 17.26 -33.10
CA LEU A 194 12.03 17.78 -34.48
C LEU A 194 13.39 18.45 -34.59
N ALA A 195 14.37 17.77 -35.19
CA ALA A 195 15.68 18.35 -35.41
C ALA A 195 15.52 19.64 -36.19
N LYS A 196 15.87 20.78 -35.59
CA LYS A 196 16.20 21.97 -36.36
C LYS A 196 17.19 21.50 -37.42
N LYS A 197 16.86 21.64 -38.69
CA LYS A 197 17.76 21.37 -39.81
C LYS A 197 19.05 22.13 -39.58
N VAL A 198 20.02 21.51 -38.92
CA VAL A 198 21.39 21.93 -39.01
C VAL A 198 21.88 21.37 -40.34
N ALA A 199 21.95 22.23 -41.35
CA ALA A 199 22.57 21.91 -42.60
C ALA A 199 24.05 21.58 -42.36
N GLY A 200 24.38 20.30 -42.37
CA GLY A 200 25.74 19.83 -42.22
C GLY A 200 25.82 18.41 -42.80
N LYS A 201 26.41 18.28 -43.99
CA LYS A 201 26.72 17.04 -44.69
C LYS A 201 27.41 16.04 -43.74
N VAL A 202 26.83 14.88 -43.53
CA VAL A 202 27.58 13.68 -43.12
C VAL A 202 27.11 12.50 -43.96
N GLY A 203 28.07 11.79 -44.49
CA GLY A 203 27.96 10.78 -45.51
C GLY A 203 27.29 9.49 -45.09
N ILE A 204 26.87 8.83 -46.10
CA ILE A 204 26.26 7.54 -46.30
C ILE A 204 27.06 6.42 -45.61
N PHE A 205 26.44 5.67 -44.69
CA PHE A 205 26.63 4.22 -44.59
C PHE A 205 25.28 3.62 -44.16
N SER A 206 24.65 2.96 -45.12
CA SER A 206 23.47 2.14 -44.97
C SER A 206 23.84 0.81 -44.34
N ASN A 207 23.23 0.50 -43.19
CA ASN A 207 22.88 -0.88 -42.87
C ASN A 207 21.44 -0.85 -42.36
N GLU A 208 20.55 -1.49 -43.10
CA GLU A 208 19.14 -1.67 -42.83
C GLU A 208 18.97 -2.56 -41.59
N ILE A 209 18.89 -1.93 -40.45
CA ILE A 209 18.16 -2.47 -39.30
C ILE A 209 16.78 -1.81 -39.39
N HIS A 210 15.70 -2.58 -39.39
CA HIS A 210 14.33 -2.08 -39.30
C HIS A 210 14.17 -1.39 -37.94
N ALA A 211 14.70 -0.20 -37.78
CA ALA A 211 14.45 0.67 -36.69
C ALA A 211 13.12 1.40 -37.01
N GLU A 212 12.09 1.17 -36.23
CA GLU A 212 10.87 2.00 -36.25
C GLU A 212 11.29 3.47 -36.31
N GLN A 213 10.73 4.22 -37.28
CA GLN A 213 11.09 5.63 -37.45
C GLN A 213 10.71 6.37 -36.16
N PRO A 214 11.63 7.18 -35.60
CA PRO A 214 11.36 7.88 -34.35
C PRO A 214 10.14 8.81 -34.49
N THR A 215 9.24 8.73 -33.54
CA THR A 215 8.04 9.56 -33.51
C THR A 215 8.44 11.03 -33.30
N LYS A 216 8.03 11.89 -34.25
CA LYS A 216 8.32 13.34 -34.20
C LYS A 216 7.56 13.99 -33.06
N LEU A 217 8.30 14.58 -32.12
CA LEU A 217 7.76 15.25 -30.94
C LEU A 217 7.55 16.75 -31.25
N THR A 218 6.31 17.24 -31.10
CA THR A 218 6.04 18.67 -31.17
C THR A 218 6.60 19.39 -29.92
N GLU A 219 6.88 20.68 -30.02
CA GLU A 219 7.38 21.48 -28.88
C GLU A 219 6.37 21.47 -27.70
N GLU A 220 5.08 21.48 -28.00
CA GLU A 220 4.02 21.42 -26.99
C GLU A 220 4.06 20.06 -26.25
N ASN A 221 4.10 18.95 -26.96
CA ASN A 221 4.21 17.63 -26.38
C ASN A 221 5.52 17.44 -25.61
N ARG A 222 6.62 18.01 -26.09
CA ARG A 222 7.90 17.99 -25.40
C ARG A 222 7.80 18.73 -24.04
N LEU A 223 7.16 19.89 -24.02
CA LEU A 223 6.95 20.66 -22.79
C LEU A 223 6.08 19.88 -21.78
N LEU A 224 5.00 19.24 -22.26
CA LEU A 224 4.12 18.41 -21.41
C LEU A 224 4.88 17.24 -20.80
N LEU A 225 5.64 16.50 -21.61
CA LEU A 225 6.48 15.40 -21.13
C LEU A 225 7.55 15.88 -20.16
N TYR A 226 8.19 17.03 -20.44
CA TYR A 226 9.20 17.58 -19.55
C TYR A 226 8.63 17.94 -18.17
N LYS A 227 7.45 18.55 -18.12
CA LYS A 227 6.77 18.86 -16.85
C LYS A 227 6.45 17.56 -16.07
N ALA A 228 5.93 16.53 -16.75
CA ALA A 228 5.65 15.25 -16.12
C ALA A 228 6.95 14.56 -15.64
N TYR A 229 8.01 14.59 -16.42
CA TYR A 229 9.34 14.09 -16.03
C TYR A 229 9.88 14.79 -14.77
N LEU A 230 9.76 16.13 -14.68
CA LEU A 230 10.14 16.86 -13.48
C LEU A 230 9.29 16.45 -12.26
N GLY A 231 8.01 16.13 -12.46
CA GLY A 231 7.16 15.59 -11.40
C GLY A 231 7.69 14.25 -10.86
N VAL A 232 8.12 13.35 -11.74
CA VAL A 232 8.71 12.05 -11.36
C VAL A 232 10.02 12.24 -10.60
N THR A 233 10.94 13.05 -11.11
CA THR A 233 12.27 13.27 -10.48
C THR A 233 12.13 13.92 -9.11
N SER A 234 11.28 14.95 -8.98
CA SER A 234 11.00 15.60 -7.70
C SER A 234 10.39 14.61 -6.68
N SER A 235 9.46 13.75 -7.12
CA SER A 235 8.87 12.75 -6.24
C SER A 235 9.89 11.69 -5.81
N LYS A 236 10.79 11.27 -6.71
CA LYS A 236 11.89 10.34 -6.42
C LYS A 236 12.81 10.90 -5.33
N ASP A 237 13.19 12.18 -5.42
CA ASP A 237 14.03 12.84 -4.42
C ASP A 237 13.33 12.92 -3.05
N LYS A 238 12.01 13.20 -3.04
CA LYS A 238 11.21 13.19 -1.82
C LYS A 238 11.13 11.80 -1.17
N VAL A 239 11.02 10.73 -1.97
CA VAL A 239 11.05 9.35 -1.46
C VAL A 239 12.39 9.06 -0.77
N ILE A 240 13.51 9.43 -1.38
CA ILE A 240 14.85 9.23 -0.80
C ILE A 240 14.98 9.97 0.54
N LEU A 241 14.57 11.24 0.58
CA LEU A 241 14.61 12.05 1.78
C LEU A 241 13.64 11.51 2.86
N GLY A 242 12.40 11.18 2.45
CA GLY A 242 11.37 10.65 3.35
C GLY A 242 11.78 9.34 4.00
N LYS A 243 12.42 8.43 3.24
CA LYS A 243 12.97 7.17 3.77
C LYS A 243 14.00 7.39 4.88
N LYS A 244 14.88 8.39 4.71
CA LYS A 244 15.87 8.78 5.73
C LYS A 244 15.19 9.35 6.97
N ASN A 245 14.26 10.28 6.77
CA ASN A 245 13.56 10.94 7.86
C ASN A 245 12.68 9.97 8.66
N ARG A 246 11.99 9.02 7.99
CA ARG A 246 11.23 7.95 8.65
C ARG A 246 12.09 7.13 9.61
N LYS A 247 13.33 6.77 9.21
CA LYS A 247 14.24 6.03 10.08
C LYS A 247 14.62 6.82 11.36
N ILE A 248 14.87 8.12 11.19
CA ILE A 248 15.25 9.00 12.32
C ILE A 248 14.07 9.13 13.28
N THR A 249 12.89 9.44 12.77
CA THR A 249 11.70 9.64 13.61
C THR A 249 11.18 8.34 14.22
N ARG A 250 11.35 7.18 13.56
CA ARG A 250 11.04 5.88 14.17
C ARG A 250 11.95 5.58 15.36
N ALA A 251 13.24 5.86 15.22
CA ALA A 251 14.19 5.67 16.34
C ALA A 251 13.85 6.59 17.52
N LEU A 252 13.50 7.86 17.26
CA LEU A 252 13.04 8.79 18.28
C LEU A 252 11.77 8.26 18.95
N LEU A 253 10.75 7.86 18.21
CA LEU A 253 9.50 7.34 18.76
C LEU A 253 9.77 6.14 19.67
N VAL A 254 10.56 5.16 19.22
CA VAL A 254 10.90 3.97 20.04
C VAL A 254 11.59 4.36 21.33
N SER A 255 12.50 5.35 21.31
CA SER A 255 13.17 5.87 22.49
C SER A 255 12.19 6.51 23.46
N GLU A 256 11.33 7.40 22.96
CA GLU A 256 10.39 8.15 23.82
C GLU A 256 9.28 7.26 24.39
N VAL A 257 8.78 6.28 23.61
CA VAL A 257 7.86 5.26 24.14
C VAL A 257 8.52 4.47 25.27
N ALA A 258 9.76 4.01 25.10
CA ALA A 258 10.46 3.27 26.12
C ALA A 258 10.73 4.13 27.37
N ASN A 259 11.21 5.37 27.20
CA ASN A 259 11.43 6.31 28.29
C ASN A 259 10.15 6.55 29.09
N TYR A 260 9.05 6.79 28.40
CA TYR A 260 7.76 7.00 29.03
C TYR A 260 7.25 5.76 29.78
N ASP A 261 7.37 4.56 29.17
CA ASP A 261 6.96 3.30 29.78
C ASP A 261 7.75 2.99 31.07
N PHE A 262 9.05 3.30 31.10
CA PHE A 262 9.90 3.15 32.29
C PHE A 262 9.75 4.30 33.32
N GLY A 263 8.97 5.34 33.04
CA GLY A 263 8.76 6.48 33.93
C GLY A 263 9.96 7.43 34.06
N ILE A 264 10.87 7.43 33.07
CA ILE A 264 12.03 8.33 32.98
C ILE A 264 11.84 9.44 31.94
N GLY A 265 10.84 9.34 31.09
CA GLY A 265 10.44 10.35 30.10
C GLY A 265 9.12 11.02 30.48
N ASP A 266 8.87 12.22 29.93
CA ASP A 266 7.64 12.93 30.16
C ASP A 266 6.60 12.71 29.03
N SER A 267 5.36 13.07 29.30
CA SER A 267 4.24 12.94 28.38
C SER A 267 4.32 13.91 27.20
N GLN A 268 5.02 15.04 27.35
CA GLN A 268 5.19 16.01 26.28
C GLN A 268 6.17 15.50 25.21
N GLU A 269 7.30 14.95 25.62
CA GLU A 269 8.29 14.37 24.69
C GLU A 269 7.68 13.20 23.91
N LEU A 270 6.92 12.33 24.58
CA LEU A 270 6.18 11.26 23.92
C LEU A 270 5.15 11.80 22.90
N PHE A 271 4.36 12.80 23.31
CA PHE A 271 3.38 13.43 22.40
C PHE A 271 4.05 14.00 21.15
N GLU A 272 5.14 14.74 21.31
CA GLU A 272 5.88 15.33 20.20
C GLU A 272 6.47 14.25 19.27
N ALA A 273 7.01 13.17 19.82
CA ALA A 273 7.54 12.06 19.05
C ALA A 273 6.46 11.34 18.23
N LEU A 274 5.28 11.09 18.83
CA LEU A 274 4.12 10.50 18.15
C LEU A 274 3.63 11.36 16.99
N VAL A 275 3.45 12.67 17.21
CA VAL A 275 3.02 13.62 16.18
C VAL A 275 4.07 13.73 15.05
N MET A 276 5.34 13.82 15.41
CA MET A 276 6.42 13.92 14.44
C MET A 276 6.53 12.66 13.57
N TYR A 277 6.49 11.48 14.18
CA TYR A 277 6.55 10.21 13.45
C TYR A 277 5.36 10.05 12.50
N THR A 278 4.14 10.32 12.97
CA THR A 278 2.92 10.28 12.15
C THR A 278 3.07 11.16 10.92
N ARG A 279 3.45 12.42 11.10
CA ARG A 279 3.60 13.39 10.01
C ARG A 279 4.68 12.97 8.99
N VAL A 280 5.83 12.51 9.48
CA VAL A 280 6.96 12.13 8.62
C VAL A 280 6.66 10.84 7.87
N PHE A 281 6.04 9.87 8.52
CA PHE A 281 5.71 8.60 7.87
C PHE A 281 4.60 8.77 6.83
N SER A 282 3.52 9.50 7.13
CA SER A 282 2.49 9.83 6.13
C SER A 282 3.10 10.55 4.92
N SER A 283 3.95 11.56 5.15
CA SER A 283 4.63 12.28 4.06
C SER A 283 5.54 11.39 3.21
N TYR A 284 6.19 10.38 3.82
CA TYR A 284 6.98 9.38 3.08
C TYR A 284 6.08 8.51 2.20
N LEU A 285 4.97 8.00 2.71
CA LEU A 285 4.00 7.20 1.97
C LEU A 285 3.39 8.00 0.81
N ASP A 286 3.01 9.25 1.06
CA ASP A 286 2.51 10.17 0.03
C ASP A 286 3.56 10.41 -1.07
N SER A 287 4.85 10.45 -0.72
CA SER A 287 5.91 10.62 -1.71
C SER A 287 6.07 9.39 -2.61
N ILE A 288 5.85 8.17 -2.09
CA ILE A 288 5.81 6.93 -2.88
C ILE A 288 4.60 6.96 -3.83
N TYR A 289 3.42 7.26 -3.31
CA TYR A 289 2.21 7.41 -4.12
C TYR A 289 2.43 8.41 -5.26
N ASN A 290 2.94 9.59 -4.95
CA ASN A 290 3.19 10.63 -5.93
C ASN A 290 4.21 10.21 -6.99
N LEU A 291 5.27 9.48 -6.62
CA LEU A 291 6.24 8.92 -7.57
C LEU A 291 5.57 7.94 -8.52
N ASN A 292 4.82 6.97 -7.97
CA ASN A 292 4.17 5.92 -8.75
C ASN A 292 3.11 6.50 -9.70
N VAL A 293 2.32 7.46 -9.24
CA VAL A 293 1.29 8.13 -10.06
C VAL A 293 1.92 9.06 -11.11
N SER A 294 2.95 9.84 -10.76
CA SER A 294 3.64 10.72 -11.71
C SER A 294 4.29 9.92 -12.84
N ALA A 295 4.87 8.76 -12.54
CA ALA A 295 5.44 7.90 -13.56
C ALA A 295 4.36 7.23 -14.43
N ALA A 296 3.23 6.85 -13.85
CA ALA A 296 2.08 6.36 -14.61
C ALA A 296 1.51 7.46 -15.52
N GLU A 297 1.49 8.72 -15.06
CA GLU A 297 1.07 9.87 -15.86
C GLU A 297 2.03 10.17 -17.00
N LEU A 298 3.33 10.15 -16.75
CA LEU A 298 4.35 10.30 -17.78
C LEU A 298 4.23 9.21 -18.84
N THR A 299 3.96 7.96 -18.44
CA THR A 299 3.71 6.84 -19.36
C THR A 299 2.46 7.11 -20.19
N LYS A 300 1.32 7.49 -19.56
CA LYS A 300 0.08 7.84 -20.27
C LYS A 300 0.30 8.91 -21.32
N LEU A 301 1.04 9.98 -20.99
CA LEU A 301 1.32 11.06 -21.95
C LEU A 301 2.19 10.58 -23.11
N THR A 302 3.17 9.73 -22.84
CA THR A 302 4.02 9.11 -23.86
C THR A 302 3.19 8.26 -24.83
N ASP A 303 2.38 7.35 -24.28
CA ASP A 303 1.53 6.45 -25.07
C ASP A 303 0.50 7.21 -25.91
N SER A 304 -0.07 8.31 -25.34
CA SER A 304 -1.01 9.17 -26.08
C SER A 304 -0.37 9.88 -27.29
N ILE A 305 0.94 10.11 -27.27
CA ILE A 305 1.67 10.70 -28.41
C ILE A 305 1.83 9.68 -29.54
N TYR A 306 2.07 8.41 -29.20
CA TYR A 306 2.17 7.34 -30.21
C TYR A 306 0.82 7.04 -30.88
N THR A 307 -0.28 7.11 -30.14
CA THR A 307 -1.61 6.81 -30.68
C THR A 307 -2.18 7.91 -31.56
N ARG A 308 -1.65 9.14 -31.48
CA ARG A 308 -2.11 10.30 -32.28
C ARG A 308 -1.32 10.53 -33.58
N ASN A 309 -0.17 9.87 -33.74
CA ASN A 309 0.66 9.91 -34.94
C ASN A 309 0.50 8.68 -35.78
#